data_105d10e766de69521a2a6191fbfd085e
#
_entry.id   105d10e766de69521a2a6191fbfd085e
#
_cell.length_a   1.000
_cell.length_b   1.000
_cell.length_c   1.000
_cell.angle_alpha   90.00
_cell.angle_beta   90.00
_cell.angle_gamma   90.00
#
_symmetry.space_group_name_H-M   'P 1'
#
loop_
_entity.id
_entity.type
_entity.pdbx_description
1 polymer ?
#
loop_
_entity_poly.entity_id
_entity_poly.type
_entity_poly.pdbx_seq_one_letter_code
_entity_poly.pdbx_strand_id
1 'polypeptide(L)'
;MIMKPLRYIIGLLSFVLVGTIISCSEVEEETVYDHWQAYNEDYCDSLLNAAGSHLFSTPDDTARVDAMPIGQLFGIQTRRSSTTYKHYVFCKKLTATEGAHPLYTDKVSAYYCGSYLTGDVFDSNFSGYVATDTNLEGHSKLPQVYDTPSTFTIKPTVTSTGTSGLVEGWIAALQYMREGERWILYVPYQSGYGAKPDATRITVPGYSTLIFDIILSEIVD
;
A
#
# COMPACT_ATOMS: atom_id res chain seq x y z
N MET A 1 2.92 -8.83 103.93
CA MET A 1 1.84 -8.50 102.96
C MET A 1 2.56 -8.01 101.65
N ILE A 2 2.66 -8.89 100.71
CA ILE A 2 3.64 -8.78 99.58
C ILE A 2 2.86 -8.52 98.30
N MET A 3 3.05 -7.35 97.69
CA MET A 3 2.54 -7.01 96.36
C MET A 3 3.42 -7.58 95.30
N LYS A 4 2.85 -8.37 94.40
CA LYS A 4 3.53 -8.89 93.19
C LYS A 4 3.40 -7.89 92.07
N PRO A 5 4.51 -7.56 91.27
CA PRO A 5 4.37 -6.71 90.13
C PRO A 5 3.92 -7.51 88.91
N LEU A 6 2.95 -6.95 88.20
CA LEU A 6 2.35 -7.45 86.98
C LEU A 6 3.35 -7.17 85.84
N ARG A 7 3.91 -8.23 85.22
CA ARG A 7 4.78 -8.12 84.03
C ARG A 7 3.90 -7.94 82.77
N TYR A 8 3.98 -6.79 82.17
CA TYR A 8 3.42 -6.56 80.86
C TYR A 8 4.30 -7.22 79.78
N ILE A 9 3.80 -8.26 79.13
CA ILE A 9 4.38 -8.83 77.92
C ILE A 9 3.91 -7.99 76.74
N ILE A 10 4.75 -7.13 76.23
CA ILE A 10 4.48 -6.42 74.97
C ILE A 10 4.80 -7.41 73.86
N GLY A 11 3.77 -8.01 73.29
CA GLY A 11 3.84 -8.78 72.07
C GLY A 11 4.06 -7.84 70.86
N LEU A 12 5.29 -7.86 70.34
CA LEU A 12 5.63 -7.16 69.11
C LEU A 12 4.98 -7.91 67.94
N LEU A 13 3.85 -7.43 67.48
CA LEU A 13 3.17 -7.95 66.30
C LEU A 13 3.90 -7.37 65.09
N SER A 14 4.90 -8.11 64.56
CA SER A 14 5.50 -7.80 63.25
C SER A 14 4.51 -8.01 62.16
N PHE A 15 3.90 -6.93 61.72
CA PHE A 15 3.06 -6.92 60.51
C PHE A 15 4.00 -6.98 59.28
N VAL A 16 4.23 -8.19 58.78
CA VAL A 16 4.90 -8.39 57.49
C VAL A 16 3.93 -7.96 56.39
N LEU A 17 4.09 -6.73 55.95
CA LEU A 17 3.41 -6.22 54.76
C LEU A 17 4.03 -6.89 53.51
N VAL A 18 3.48 -8.03 53.09
CA VAL A 18 3.81 -8.64 51.80
C VAL A 18 3.22 -7.72 50.74
N GLY A 19 4.05 -6.79 50.29
CA GLY A 19 3.76 -6.00 49.07
C GLY A 19 3.76 -6.94 47.88
N THR A 20 2.58 -7.37 47.43
CA THR A 20 2.42 -7.93 46.07
C THR A 20 2.69 -6.79 45.08
N ILE A 21 3.91 -6.72 44.56
CA ILE A 21 4.20 -5.98 43.34
C ILE A 21 3.40 -6.68 42.23
N ILE A 22 2.20 -6.19 41.99
CA ILE A 22 1.51 -6.44 40.72
C ILE A 22 2.37 -5.72 39.69
N SER A 23 3.33 -6.45 39.10
CA SER A 23 3.96 -6.05 37.87
C SER A 23 2.82 -6.07 36.84
N CYS A 24 2.24 -4.90 36.57
CA CYS A 24 1.57 -4.69 35.30
C CYS A 24 2.66 -4.88 34.25
N SER A 25 2.76 -6.06 33.66
CA SER A 25 3.34 -6.20 32.35
C SER A 25 2.39 -5.39 31.46
N GLU A 26 2.83 -4.22 31.02
CA GLU A 26 2.22 -3.58 29.88
C GLU A 26 2.22 -4.64 28.77
N VAL A 27 1.04 -5.18 28.50
CA VAL A 27 0.83 -5.97 27.28
C VAL A 27 0.88 -4.92 26.18
N GLU A 28 2.02 -4.80 25.50
CA GLU A 28 2.08 -4.04 24.26
C GLU A 28 1.00 -4.64 23.36
N GLU A 29 0.00 -3.84 23.01
CA GLU A 29 -1.00 -4.27 22.05
C GLU A 29 -0.31 -4.45 20.70
N GLU A 30 -0.33 -5.68 20.17
CA GLU A 30 0.19 -5.95 18.83
C GLU A 30 -0.55 -5.07 17.82
N THR A 31 0.24 -4.37 17.03
CA THR A 31 -0.26 -3.54 15.94
C THR A 31 -0.10 -4.28 14.61
N VAL A 32 -0.80 -3.84 13.58
CA VAL A 32 -0.61 -4.39 12.22
C VAL A 32 0.84 -4.25 11.72
N TYR A 33 1.61 -3.32 12.28
CA TYR A 33 3.01 -3.08 11.92
C TYR A 33 3.98 -4.11 12.52
N ASP A 34 3.62 -4.82 13.59
CA ASP A 34 4.46 -5.86 14.20
C ASP A 34 4.60 -7.08 13.28
N HIS A 35 3.60 -7.31 12.43
CA HIS A 35 3.58 -8.36 11.41
C HIS A 35 3.47 -7.78 9.99
N TRP A 36 3.99 -6.57 9.77
CA TRP A 36 3.78 -5.80 8.54
C TRP A 36 4.16 -6.54 7.27
N GLN A 37 5.31 -7.21 7.25
CA GLN A 37 5.74 -7.99 6.09
C GLN A 37 4.75 -9.10 5.78
N ALA A 38 4.43 -9.96 6.75
CA ALA A 38 3.52 -11.09 6.55
C ALA A 38 2.13 -10.59 6.12
N TYR A 39 1.62 -9.55 6.76
CA TYR A 39 0.34 -8.94 6.41
C TYR A 39 0.26 -8.49 4.95
N ASN A 40 1.33 -7.85 4.45
CA ASN A 40 1.39 -7.39 3.05
C ASN A 40 1.61 -8.54 2.06
N GLU A 41 2.42 -9.54 2.41
CA GLU A 41 2.65 -10.72 1.56
C GLU A 41 1.38 -11.57 1.43
N ASP A 42 0.69 -11.86 2.54
CA ASP A 42 -0.59 -12.59 2.54
C ASP A 42 -1.66 -11.88 1.71
N TYR A 43 -1.69 -10.55 1.78
CA TYR A 43 -2.59 -9.75 0.95
C TYR A 43 -2.27 -9.91 -0.54
N CYS A 44 -0.99 -9.83 -0.93
CA CYS A 44 -0.57 -10.04 -2.33
C CYS A 44 -0.90 -11.45 -2.83
N ASP A 45 -0.72 -12.48 -2.00
CA ASP A 45 -1.09 -13.84 -2.33
C ASP A 45 -2.61 -13.98 -2.54
N SER A 46 -3.41 -13.28 -1.73
CA SER A 46 -4.86 -13.23 -1.92
C SER A 46 -5.25 -12.58 -3.25
N LEU A 47 -4.57 -11.50 -3.66
CA LEU A 47 -4.78 -10.85 -4.95
C LEU A 47 -4.40 -11.77 -6.12
N LEU A 48 -3.28 -12.48 -6.01
CA LEU A 48 -2.83 -13.43 -7.04
C LEU A 48 -3.86 -14.55 -7.23
N ASN A 49 -4.35 -15.11 -6.13
CA ASN A 49 -5.39 -16.14 -6.15
C ASN A 49 -6.70 -15.61 -6.75
N ALA A 50 -7.11 -14.38 -6.39
CA ALA A 50 -8.33 -13.76 -6.89
C ALA A 50 -8.24 -13.37 -8.38
N ALA A 51 -7.06 -12.97 -8.87
CA ALA A 51 -6.84 -12.69 -10.29
C ALA A 51 -6.90 -13.97 -11.14
N GLY A 52 -6.52 -15.12 -10.59
CA GLY A 52 -6.62 -16.43 -11.24
C GLY A 52 -5.90 -16.47 -12.59
N SER A 53 -6.65 -16.67 -13.68
CA SER A 53 -6.11 -16.69 -15.04
C SER A 53 -5.98 -15.32 -15.72
N HIS A 54 -6.41 -14.24 -15.07
CA HIS A 54 -6.33 -12.88 -15.60
C HIS A 54 -4.96 -12.25 -15.33
N LEU A 55 -3.90 -12.92 -15.77
CA LEU A 55 -2.52 -12.47 -15.62
C LEU A 55 -1.94 -12.21 -17.02
N PHE A 56 -1.47 -11.00 -17.22
CA PHE A 56 -0.99 -10.49 -18.50
C PHE A 56 0.51 -10.18 -18.43
N SER A 57 1.27 -10.54 -19.44
CA SER A 57 2.73 -10.48 -19.38
C SER A 57 3.40 -9.92 -20.64
N THR A 58 2.65 -9.70 -21.70
CA THR A 58 3.20 -9.26 -22.99
C THR A 58 2.49 -8.01 -23.51
N PRO A 59 3.14 -7.18 -24.34
CA PRO A 59 2.47 -6.07 -25.02
C PRO A 59 1.28 -6.50 -25.87
N ASP A 60 1.27 -7.75 -26.38
CA ASP A 60 0.17 -8.31 -27.17
C ASP A 60 -1.10 -8.54 -26.34
N ASP A 61 -0.98 -8.47 -25.01
CA ASP A 61 -2.12 -8.61 -24.10
C ASP A 61 -2.98 -7.32 -23.97
N THR A 62 -2.58 -6.21 -24.61
CA THR A 62 -3.30 -4.93 -24.48
C THR A 62 -4.78 -5.06 -24.80
N ALA A 63 -5.15 -5.71 -25.91
CA ALA A 63 -6.56 -5.92 -26.28
C ALA A 63 -7.31 -6.79 -25.24
N ARG A 64 -6.63 -7.72 -24.58
CA ARG A 64 -7.22 -8.56 -23.53
C ARG A 64 -7.42 -7.77 -22.24
N VAL A 65 -6.48 -6.87 -21.91
CA VAL A 65 -6.61 -5.94 -20.78
C VAL A 65 -7.74 -4.95 -21.07
N ASP A 66 -7.83 -4.41 -22.31
CA ASP A 66 -8.92 -3.52 -22.71
C ASP A 66 -10.29 -4.19 -22.51
N ALA A 67 -10.40 -5.46 -22.85
CA ALA A 67 -11.62 -6.23 -22.69
C ALA A 67 -11.95 -6.63 -21.25
N MET A 68 -11.09 -6.35 -20.26
CA MET A 68 -11.39 -6.66 -18.87
C MET A 68 -12.56 -5.83 -18.35
N PRO A 69 -13.57 -6.47 -17.75
CA PRO A 69 -14.74 -5.78 -17.21
C PRO A 69 -14.36 -4.81 -16.09
N ILE A 70 -15.14 -3.73 -15.95
CA ILE A 70 -15.04 -2.82 -14.79
C ILE A 70 -15.25 -3.63 -13.50
N GLY A 71 -14.39 -3.37 -12.50
CA GLY A 71 -14.40 -4.05 -11.20
C GLY A 71 -13.72 -5.42 -11.17
N GLN A 72 -13.40 -6.03 -12.32
CA GLN A 72 -12.68 -7.29 -12.37
C GLN A 72 -11.21 -7.09 -11.99
N LEU A 73 -10.70 -7.93 -11.08
CA LEU A 73 -9.28 -7.96 -10.72
C LEU A 73 -8.47 -8.70 -11.78
N PHE A 74 -7.32 -8.14 -12.14
CA PHE A 74 -6.34 -8.75 -13.03
C PHE A 74 -4.91 -8.32 -12.64
N GLY A 75 -3.90 -9.02 -13.14
CA GLY A 75 -2.50 -8.72 -12.88
C GLY A 75 -1.73 -8.41 -14.18
N ILE A 76 -0.86 -7.42 -14.12
CA ILE A 76 0.08 -7.06 -15.19
C ILE A 76 1.50 -7.34 -14.68
N GLN A 77 2.26 -8.13 -15.43
CA GLN A 77 3.63 -8.47 -15.07
C GLN A 77 4.53 -7.24 -15.16
N THR A 78 5.31 -7.01 -14.09
CA THR A 78 6.27 -5.90 -14.05
C THR A 78 7.63 -6.30 -14.59
N ARG A 79 8.48 -5.33 -14.92
CA ARG A 79 9.83 -5.57 -15.44
C ARG A 79 10.77 -6.26 -14.45
N ARG A 80 10.52 -6.14 -13.16
CA ARG A 80 11.29 -6.83 -12.12
C ARG A 80 11.07 -8.34 -12.08
N SER A 81 10.10 -8.84 -12.85
CA SER A 81 9.91 -10.28 -13.02
C SER A 81 11.16 -10.93 -13.61
N SER A 82 11.47 -12.12 -13.12
CA SER A 82 12.50 -12.99 -13.67
C SER A 82 11.87 -14.26 -14.25
N THR A 83 12.69 -15.15 -14.80
CA THR A 83 12.22 -16.46 -15.23
C THR A 83 11.72 -17.31 -14.07
N THR A 84 12.28 -17.11 -12.88
CA THR A 84 11.97 -17.89 -11.68
C THR A 84 10.86 -17.25 -10.86
N TYR A 85 10.86 -15.89 -10.76
CA TYR A 85 9.89 -15.16 -9.95
C TYR A 85 9.13 -14.16 -10.81
N LYS A 86 7.81 -14.28 -10.80
CA LYS A 86 6.91 -13.37 -11.49
C LYS A 86 6.36 -12.34 -10.50
N HIS A 87 6.56 -11.08 -10.80
CA HIS A 87 6.00 -9.97 -10.04
C HIS A 87 4.93 -9.28 -10.86
N TYR A 88 3.81 -8.99 -10.23
CA TYR A 88 2.66 -8.35 -10.85
C TYR A 88 2.31 -7.06 -10.11
N VAL A 89 1.77 -6.09 -10.82
CA VAL A 89 0.85 -5.10 -10.27
C VAL A 89 -0.56 -5.62 -10.52
N PHE A 90 -1.39 -5.61 -9.48
CA PHE A 90 -2.80 -6.01 -9.65
C PHE A 90 -3.64 -4.76 -9.87
N CYS A 91 -4.66 -4.88 -10.72
CA CYS A 91 -5.41 -3.75 -11.21
C CYS A 91 -6.91 -4.03 -11.21
N LYS A 92 -7.70 -2.99 -10.97
CA LYS A 92 -9.15 -2.96 -11.25
C LYS A 92 -9.47 -1.70 -12.02
N LYS A 93 -10.15 -1.84 -13.16
CA LYS A 93 -10.75 -0.68 -13.84
C LYS A 93 -11.96 -0.18 -13.06
N LEU A 94 -12.07 1.12 -12.86
CA LEU A 94 -13.27 1.77 -12.35
C LEU A 94 -14.05 2.46 -13.46
N THR A 95 -13.36 2.95 -14.49
CA THR A 95 -13.94 3.51 -15.72
C THR A 95 -13.20 2.96 -16.92
N ALA A 96 -13.85 2.95 -18.08
CA ALA A 96 -13.27 2.61 -19.37
C ALA A 96 -13.53 3.73 -20.38
N THR A 97 -12.57 3.98 -21.27
CA THR A 97 -12.65 5.00 -22.33
C THR A 97 -12.09 4.47 -23.64
N GLU A 98 -12.27 5.22 -24.71
CA GLU A 98 -11.67 4.96 -26.03
C GLU A 98 -10.41 5.83 -26.26
N GLY A 99 -9.83 6.40 -25.22
CA GLY A 99 -8.61 7.20 -25.28
C GLY A 99 -7.40 6.40 -25.75
N ALA A 100 -6.32 7.08 -26.08
CA ALA A 100 -5.06 6.46 -26.49
C ALA A 100 -4.35 5.79 -25.29
N HIS A 101 -3.49 4.81 -25.58
CA HIS A 101 -2.54 4.26 -24.62
C HIS A 101 -1.25 5.07 -24.64
N PRO A 102 -0.69 5.43 -23.49
CA PRO A 102 0.62 6.06 -23.44
C PRO A 102 1.71 5.08 -23.86
N LEU A 103 2.69 5.58 -24.57
CA LEU A 103 3.93 4.86 -24.85
C LEU A 103 4.88 4.94 -23.65
N TYR A 104 5.79 4.00 -23.55
CA TYR A 104 6.81 3.98 -22.49
C TYR A 104 7.65 5.27 -22.40
N THR A 105 7.80 5.99 -23.52
CA THR A 105 8.58 7.24 -23.61
C THR A 105 7.79 8.49 -23.27
N ASP A 106 6.48 8.37 -23.16
CA ASP A 106 5.58 9.51 -23.00
C ASP A 106 5.63 10.08 -21.58
N LYS A 107 5.12 11.29 -21.48
CA LYS A 107 4.69 11.88 -20.22
C LYS A 107 3.20 11.76 -20.10
N VAL A 108 2.72 11.68 -18.89
CA VAL A 108 1.30 11.63 -18.58
C VAL A 108 0.96 12.61 -17.48
N SER A 109 -0.25 13.13 -17.51
CA SER A 109 -0.86 13.92 -16.45
C SER A 109 -1.87 13.05 -15.74
N ALA A 110 -1.76 12.92 -14.41
CA ALA A 110 -2.62 12.04 -13.64
C ALA A 110 -3.00 12.62 -12.26
N TYR A 111 -4.25 12.35 -11.86
CA TYR A 111 -4.64 12.43 -10.47
C TYR A 111 -4.35 11.10 -9.78
N TYR A 112 -3.97 11.16 -8.51
CA TYR A 112 -3.72 9.95 -7.74
C TYR A 112 -3.95 10.15 -6.24
N CYS A 113 -4.30 9.04 -5.58
CA CYS A 113 -4.34 8.92 -4.13
C CYS A 113 -3.67 7.59 -3.75
N GLY A 114 -2.56 7.66 -3.04
CA GLY A 114 -1.78 6.51 -2.59
C GLY A 114 -2.01 6.24 -1.10
N SER A 115 -2.37 5.01 -0.75
CA SER A 115 -2.59 4.57 0.63
C SER A 115 -1.90 3.24 0.93
N TYR A 116 -1.67 2.98 2.23
CA TYR A 116 -1.32 1.66 2.74
C TYR A 116 -2.55 0.77 2.86
N LEU A 117 -2.35 -0.52 3.14
CA LEU A 117 -3.44 -1.47 3.42
C LEU A 117 -4.29 -1.06 4.64
N THR A 118 -3.75 -0.25 5.55
CA THR A 118 -4.49 0.33 6.68
C THR A 118 -5.49 1.41 6.27
N GLY A 119 -5.40 1.92 5.04
CA GLY A 119 -6.19 3.04 4.54
C GLY A 119 -5.53 4.42 4.76
N ASP A 120 -4.40 4.47 5.47
CA ASP A 120 -3.65 5.71 5.68
C ASP A 120 -3.05 6.20 4.36
N VAL A 121 -3.33 7.44 4.00
CA VAL A 121 -2.81 8.10 2.80
C VAL A 121 -1.36 8.54 3.05
N PHE A 122 -0.44 8.15 2.17
CA PHE A 122 0.95 8.58 2.24
C PHE A 122 1.31 9.65 1.20
N ASP A 123 0.59 9.71 0.08
CA ASP A 123 0.79 10.71 -0.97
C ASP A 123 -0.45 10.83 -1.86
N SER A 124 -0.83 12.06 -2.23
CA SER A 124 -2.00 12.29 -3.09
C SER A 124 -2.01 13.70 -3.68
N ASN A 125 -2.70 13.88 -4.80
CA ASN A 125 -3.04 15.19 -5.35
C ASN A 125 -4.57 15.39 -5.49
N PHE A 126 -5.38 14.42 -5.05
CA PHE A 126 -6.83 14.55 -4.86
C PHE A 126 -7.32 13.57 -3.78
N SER A 127 -8.56 13.75 -3.31
CA SER A 127 -9.20 12.85 -2.34
C SER A 127 -9.82 11.64 -3.03
N GLY A 128 -8.97 10.65 -3.37
CA GLY A 128 -9.36 9.42 -4.04
C GLY A 128 -9.82 8.30 -3.10
N TYR A 129 -9.92 7.10 -3.66
CA TYR A 129 -10.17 5.87 -2.90
C TYR A 129 -8.91 5.40 -2.18
N VAL A 130 -9.12 4.83 -1.00
CA VAL A 130 -8.07 4.21 -0.19
C VAL A 130 -8.35 2.71 -0.02
N ALA A 131 -7.39 1.96 0.51
CA ALA A 131 -7.47 0.51 0.64
C ALA A 131 -8.71 0.01 1.40
N THR A 132 -9.23 0.78 2.34
CA THR A 132 -10.38 0.44 3.18
C THR A 132 -11.73 0.80 2.56
N ASP A 133 -11.77 1.48 1.43
CA ASP A 133 -13.02 1.77 0.72
C ASP A 133 -13.62 0.49 0.13
N THR A 134 -14.86 0.22 0.43
CA THR A 134 -15.59 -0.97 -0.05
C THR A 134 -16.47 -0.69 -1.27
N ASN A 135 -16.91 0.56 -1.44
CA ASN A 135 -17.67 1.01 -2.61
C ASN A 135 -16.74 1.79 -3.55
N LEU A 136 -16.36 1.16 -4.67
CA LEU A 136 -15.44 1.71 -5.66
C LEU A 136 -16.20 2.13 -6.93
N GLU A 137 -17.27 2.91 -6.79
CA GLU A 137 -17.98 3.47 -7.95
C GLU A 137 -17.10 4.54 -8.62
N GLY A 138 -16.64 4.27 -9.85
CA GLY A 138 -15.66 5.10 -10.56
C GLY A 138 -16.03 6.55 -10.78
N HIS A 139 -17.30 6.91 -10.58
CA HIS A 139 -17.82 8.29 -10.68
C HIS A 139 -17.98 8.98 -9.32
N SER A 140 -17.62 8.30 -8.21
CA SER A 140 -17.57 8.88 -6.88
C SER A 140 -16.15 9.34 -6.54
N LYS A 141 -15.98 10.21 -5.55
CA LYS A 141 -14.69 10.78 -5.14
C LYS A 141 -13.89 11.35 -6.32
N LEU A 142 -14.52 12.19 -7.15
CA LEU A 142 -13.85 12.86 -8.27
C LEU A 142 -12.95 13.99 -7.81
N PRO A 143 -11.89 14.31 -8.58
CA PRO A 143 -11.09 15.51 -8.35
C PRO A 143 -11.96 16.76 -8.31
N GLN A 144 -11.65 17.66 -7.39
CA GLN A 144 -12.35 18.91 -7.22
C GLN A 144 -11.69 20.01 -8.07
N VAL A 145 -12.36 21.14 -8.20
CA VAL A 145 -11.88 22.28 -9.01
C VAL A 145 -10.51 22.83 -8.58
N TYR A 146 -10.13 22.57 -7.33
CA TYR A 146 -8.84 23.00 -6.77
C TYR A 146 -7.76 21.92 -6.81
N ASP A 147 -8.12 20.67 -7.16
CA ASP A 147 -7.14 19.60 -7.34
C ASP A 147 -6.40 19.80 -8.67
N THR A 148 -5.13 19.49 -8.69
CA THR A 148 -4.30 19.64 -9.88
C THR A 148 -3.59 18.31 -10.19
N PRO A 149 -3.71 17.78 -11.41
CA PRO A 149 -3.00 16.57 -11.78
C PRO A 149 -1.49 16.81 -11.84
N SER A 150 -0.72 15.80 -11.55
CA SER A 150 0.73 15.84 -11.62
C SER A 150 1.23 15.23 -12.91
N THR A 151 2.30 15.79 -13.47
CA THR A 151 2.93 15.25 -14.71
C THR A 151 4.04 14.28 -14.35
N PHE A 152 4.01 13.10 -14.97
CA PHE A 152 4.96 12.01 -14.76
C PHE A 152 5.57 11.59 -16.11
N THR A 153 6.87 11.30 -16.10
CA THR A 153 7.52 10.60 -17.21
C THR A 153 7.46 9.10 -16.94
N ILE A 154 6.87 8.32 -17.85
CA ILE A 154 6.72 6.86 -17.66
C ILE A 154 8.09 6.18 -17.62
N LYS A 155 8.97 6.50 -18.57
CA LYS A 155 10.35 5.99 -18.59
C LYS A 155 11.15 6.56 -17.41
N PRO A 156 11.65 5.73 -16.49
CA PRO A 156 12.45 6.22 -15.37
C PRO A 156 13.76 6.85 -15.85
N THR A 157 14.20 7.88 -15.13
CA THR A 157 15.51 8.49 -15.39
C THR A 157 16.59 7.73 -14.61
N VAL A 158 17.58 7.21 -15.32
CA VAL A 158 18.75 6.56 -14.73
C VAL A 158 19.86 7.58 -14.59
N THR A 159 20.37 7.76 -13.36
CA THR A 159 21.49 8.65 -13.06
C THR A 159 22.63 7.86 -12.41
N SER A 160 23.79 8.48 -12.24
CA SER A 160 24.93 7.87 -11.54
C SER A 160 24.61 7.57 -10.05
N THR A 161 23.61 8.21 -9.47
CA THR A 161 23.19 8.06 -8.07
C THR A 161 21.96 7.17 -7.89
N GLY A 162 21.42 6.60 -8.96
CA GLY A 162 20.28 5.69 -8.93
C GLY A 162 19.23 5.98 -10.00
N THR A 163 18.11 5.31 -9.88
CA THR A 163 16.94 5.49 -10.75
C THR A 163 15.92 6.36 -10.04
N SER A 164 15.43 7.39 -10.72
CA SER A 164 14.35 8.24 -10.24
C SER A 164 13.14 8.14 -11.18
N GLY A 165 11.95 8.30 -10.64
CA GLY A 165 10.70 8.24 -11.39
C GLY A 165 9.64 7.41 -10.70
N LEU A 166 8.68 6.95 -11.48
CA LEU A 166 7.59 6.11 -11.01
C LEU A 166 8.06 4.73 -10.54
N VAL A 167 7.33 4.14 -9.60
CA VAL A 167 7.52 2.74 -9.20
C VAL A 167 7.15 1.80 -10.35
N GLU A 168 7.76 0.62 -10.41
CA GLU A 168 7.60 -0.34 -11.51
C GLU A 168 6.13 -0.75 -11.74
N GLY A 169 5.33 -0.83 -10.68
CA GLY A 169 3.89 -1.11 -10.79
C GLY A 169 3.14 -0.05 -11.59
N TRP A 170 3.45 1.24 -11.38
CA TRP A 170 2.86 2.32 -12.17
C TRP A 170 3.32 2.27 -13.63
N ILE A 171 4.63 2.09 -13.86
CA ILE A 171 5.19 2.00 -15.20
C ILE A 171 4.52 0.87 -16.01
N ALA A 172 4.28 -0.26 -15.38
CA ALA A 172 3.59 -1.38 -16.01
C ALA A 172 2.12 -1.03 -16.32
N ALA A 173 1.38 -0.54 -15.33
CA ALA A 173 -0.06 -0.28 -15.47
C ALA A 173 -0.36 0.85 -16.48
N LEU A 174 0.37 1.96 -16.42
CA LEU A 174 0.13 3.13 -17.29
C LEU A 174 0.21 2.81 -18.77
N GLN A 175 1.06 1.86 -19.18
CA GLN A 175 1.17 1.45 -20.59
C GLN A 175 -0.06 0.67 -21.09
N TYR A 176 -0.93 0.21 -20.20
CA TYR A 176 -2.18 -0.47 -20.52
C TYR A 176 -3.42 0.39 -20.21
N MET A 177 -3.27 1.46 -19.43
CA MET A 177 -4.36 2.41 -19.21
C MET A 177 -4.61 3.23 -20.48
N ARG A 178 -5.86 3.62 -20.69
CA ARG A 178 -6.22 4.61 -21.69
C ARG A 178 -6.40 5.98 -21.06
N GLU A 179 -6.13 7.01 -21.82
CA GLU A 179 -6.44 8.38 -21.45
C GLU A 179 -7.92 8.52 -21.04
N GLY A 180 -8.16 9.13 -19.88
CA GLY A 180 -9.47 9.26 -19.25
C GLY A 180 -9.88 8.09 -18.36
N GLU A 181 -9.17 6.97 -18.35
CA GLU A 181 -9.46 5.84 -17.47
C GLU A 181 -9.08 6.10 -16.02
N ARG A 182 -9.83 5.46 -15.12
CA ARG A 182 -9.55 5.39 -13.68
C ARG A 182 -9.38 3.95 -13.25
N TRP A 183 -8.28 3.66 -12.59
CA TRP A 183 -7.95 2.34 -12.09
C TRP A 183 -7.53 2.37 -10.63
N ILE A 184 -7.80 1.28 -9.90
CA ILE A 184 -7.13 0.98 -8.64
C ILE A 184 -5.95 0.06 -8.94
N LEU A 185 -4.77 0.46 -8.50
CA LEU A 185 -3.56 -0.35 -8.56
C LEU A 185 -3.19 -0.86 -7.18
N TYR A 186 -2.90 -2.14 -7.08
CA TYR A 186 -2.33 -2.78 -5.90
C TYR A 186 -0.90 -3.15 -6.26
N VAL A 187 0.05 -2.41 -5.72
CA VAL A 187 1.48 -2.49 -6.06
C VAL A 187 2.23 -3.20 -4.94
N PRO A 188 2.56 -4.51 -5.08
CA PRO A 188 3.38 -5.21 -4.11
C PRO A 188 4.74 -4.52 -3.94
N TYR A 189 5.34 -4.67 -2.75
CA TYR A 189 6.59 -3.99 -2.43
C TYR A 189 7.71 -4.24 -3.45
N GLN A 190 7.76 -5.43 -4.07
CA GLN A 190 8.76 -5.79 -5.09
C GLN A 190 8.68 -4.87 -6.32
N SER A 191 7.48 -4.40 -6.66
CA SER A 191 7.20 -3.49 -7.76
C SER A 191 6.95 -2.04 -7.29
N GLY A 192 7.05 -1.82 -5.98
CA GLY A 192 7.00 -0.53 -5.28
C GLY A 192 8.38 -0.10 -4.79
N TYR A 193 8.47 0.24 -3.51
CA TYR A 193 9.69 0.76 -2.88
C TYR A 193 10.60 -0.32 -2.28
N GLY A 194 10.22 -1.60 -2.35
CA GLY A 194 11.04 -2.72 -1.92
C GLY A 194 10.96 -3.03 -0.43
N ALA A 195 11.80 -3.98 0.00
CA ALA A 195 11.87 -4.43 1.38
C ALA A 195 12.60 -3.42 2.31
N LYS A 196 13.52 -2.63 1.75
CA LYS A 196 14.34 -1.66 2.48
C LYS A 196 14.43 -0.37 1.66
N PRO A 197 13.39 0.46 1.67
CA PRO A 197 13.45 1.75 0.99
C PRO A 197 14.50 2.66 1.66
N ASP A 198 15.05 3.58 0.87
CA ASP A 198 15.96 4.59 1.41
C ASP A 198 15.18 5.59 2.29
N ALA A 199 15.27 5.40 3.59
CA ALA A 199 14.55 6.21 4.58
C ALA A 199 14.91 7.71 4.56
N THR A 200 16.00 8.09 3.88
CA THR A 200 16.34 9.51 3.70
C THR A 200 15.54 10.18 2.59
N ARG A 201 14.89 9.38 1.73
CA ARG A 201 14.16 9.83 0.54
C ARG A 201 12.69 9.40 0.54
N ILE A 202 12.38 8.30 1.24
CA ILE A 202 11.09 7.62 1.18
C ILE A 202 10.67 7.26 2.60
N THR A 203 9.53 7.78 3.04
CA THR A 203 8.97 7.52 4.38
C THR A 203 8.09 6.25 4.43
N VAL A 204 7.91 5.57 3.29
CA VAL A 204 7.13 4.34 3.19
C VAL A 204 7.84 3.19 3.91
N PRO A 205 7.19 2.48 4.84
CA PRO A 205 7.77 1.30 5.47
C PRO A 205 8.17 0.23 4.45
N GLY A 206 9.25 -0.50 4.70
CA GLY A 206 9.63 -1.65 3.89
C GLY A 206 8.51 -2.69 3.82
N TYR A 207 8.49 -3.48 2.75
CA TYR A 207 7.47 -4.52 2.49
C TYR A 207 6.05 -4.00 2.30
N SER A 208 5.83 -2.67 2.15
CA SER A 208 4.50 -2.11 1.95
C SER A 208 3.93 -2.44 0.57
N THR A 209 2.76 -3.03 0.54
CA THR A 209 1.87 -3.02 -0.62
C THR A 209 1.19 -1.67 -0.68
N LEU A 210 1.29 -1.01 -1.82
CA LEU A 210 0.76 0.33 -2.03
C LEU A 210 -0.52 0.24 -2.85
N ILE A 211 -1.55 0.93 -2.39
CA ILE A 211 -2.81 1.00 -3.12
C ILE A 211 -2.91 2.40 -3.71
N PHE A 212 -3.10 2.47 -5.02
CA PHE A 212 -3.28 3.74 -5.70
C PHE A 212 -4.59 3.78 -6.45
N ASP A 213 -5.36 4.83 -6.23
CA ASP A 213 -6.44 5.26 -7.10
C ASP A 213 -5.85 6.25 -8.11
N ILE A 214 -5.89 5.90 -9.40
CA ILE A 214 -5.27 6.71 -10.46
C ILE A 214 -6.32 7.06 -11.51
N ILE A 215 -6.35 8.34 -11.89
CA ILE A 215 -7.06 8.82 -13.08
C ILE A 215 -5.99 9.32 -14.07
N LEU A 216 -5.84 8.62 -15.20
CA LEU A 216 -4.98 9.06 -16.29
C LEU A 216 -5.72 10.15 -17.06
N SER A 217 -5.36 11.42 -16.82
CA SER A 217 -6.08 12.56 -17.39
C SER A 217 -5.72 12.84 -18.83
N GLU A 218 -4.42 12.76 -19.15
CA GLU A 218 -3.89 13.21 -20.43
C GLU A 218 -2.52 12.59 -20.74
N ILE A 219 -2.27 12.31 -22.01
CA ILE A 219 -0.93 12.03 -22.52
C ILE A 219 -0.32 13.39 -22.94
N VAL A 220 0.81 13.76 -22.34
CA VAL A 220 1.46 15.04 -22.55
C VAL A 220 2.58 14.89 -23.55
N ASP A 221 2.56 15.67 -24.61
CA ASP A 221 3.59 15.73 -25.67
C ASP A 221 4.94 16.28 -25.17
#